data_b6ea0465b55aa5a99019047ffda21050
#
_entry.id   b6ea0465b55aa5a99019047ffda21050
#
_cell.length_a   1.000
_cell.length_b   1.000
_cell.length_c   1.000
_cell.angle_alpha   90.00
_cell.angle_beta   90.00
_cell.angle_gamma   90.00
#
_symmetry.space_group_name_H-M   'P 1'
#
loop_
_entity.id
_entity.type
_entity.pdbx_description
1 polymer ?
#
loop_
_entity_poly.entity_id
_entity_poly.type
_entity_poly.pdbx_seq_one_letter_code
_entity_poly.pdbx_strand_id
1 'polypeptide(L)'
;QVYNALFEIKSGVVTRLCDDRALSLDDLKNELLSVDGRIIIAGDGTDITCKYIGNEIKNAESAPVNLKYQRASSTALVAFEMINNGQTVSAQELMPVYLRLPQAQRELNKKLGGRTK
;
A
#
# COMPACT_ATOMS: atom_id res chain seq x y z
N GLN A 1 -3.09 10.49 4.15
CA GLN A 1 -3.28 9.03 4.02
C GLN A 1 -2.59 8.52 2.77
N VAL A 2 -2.05 7.32 2.86
CA VAL A 2 -1.48 6.56 1.75
C VAL A 2 -2.11 5.17 1.69
N TYR A 3 -2.31 4.67 0.48
CA TYR A 3 -2.63 3.26 0.28
C TYR A 3 -1.33 2.48 0.38
N ASN A 4 -1.32 1.42 1.15
CA ASN A 4 -0.12 0.63 1.35
C ASN A 4 -0.43 -0.84 1.62
N ALA A 5 0.58 -1.66 1.41
CA ALA A 5 0.68 -3.02 1.90
C ALA A 5 2.14 -3.28 2.29
N LEU A 6 2.37 -4.20 3.20
CA LEU A 6 3.71 -4.62 3.61
C LEU A 6 4.04 -5.99 3.03
N PHE A 7 5.28 -6.11 2.57
CA PHE A 7 5.84 -7.36 2.06
C PHE A 7 7.18 -7.62 2.71
N GLU A 8 7.46 -8.85 3.00
CA GLU A 8 8.78 -9.31 3.42
C GLU A 8 9.47 -10.03 2.26
N ILE A 9 10.77 -9.76 2.10
CA ILE A 9 11.59 -10.46 1.12
C ILE A 9 12.69 -11.20 1.87
N LYS A 10 12.60 -12.53 1.85
CA LYS A 10 13.63 -13.41 2.42
C LYS A 10 14.11 -14.41 1.36
N SER A 11 15.42 -14.44 1.13
CA SER A 11 16.03 -15.38 0.17
C SER A 11 15.36 -15.38 -1.21
N GLY A 12 14.91 -14.20 -1.70
CA GLY A 12 14.24 -14.04 -2.99
C GLY A 12 12.74 -14.39 -2.99
N VAL A 13 12.20 -14.84 -1.87
CA VAL A 13 10.76 -15.12 -1.71
C VAL A 13 10.08 -13.87 -1.18
N VAL A 14 8.99 -13.47 -1.85
CA VAL A 14 8.15 -12.34 -1.45
C VAL A 14 6.94 -12.86 -0.70
N THR A 15 6.76 -12.41 0.53
CA THR A 15 5.61 -12.76 1.37
C THR A 15 4.83 -11.51 1.73
N ARG A 16 3.53 -11.50 1.46
CA ARG A 16 2.64 -10.40 1.88
C ARG A 16 2.37 -10.51 3.38
N LEU A 17 2.60 -9.42 4.11
CA LEU A 17 2.41 -9.35 5.56
C LEU A 17 1.06 -8.76 5.97
N CYS A 18 0.44 -7.94 5.13
CA CYS A 18 -0.89 -7.38 5.38
C CYS A 18 -1.66 -7.13 4.08
N ASP A 19 -2.98 -7.03 4.18
CA ASP A 19 -3.84 -6.66 3.07
C ASP A 19 -3.63 -5.20 2.63
N ASP A 20 -4.11 -4.88 1.42
CA ASP A 20 -4.16 -3.51 0.93
C ASP A 20 -5.03 -2.66 1.85
N ARG A 21 -4.51 -1.52 2.30
CA ARG A 21 -5.16 -0.67 3.30
C ARG A 21 -4.84 0.81 3.09
N ALA A 22 -5.65 1.67 3.69
CA ALA A 22 -5.43 3.12 3.72
C ALA A 22 -5.08 3.55 5.14
N LEU A 23 -3.84 3.99 5.39
CA LEU A 23 -3.39 4.49 6.67
C LEU A 23 -3.08 5.98 6.64
N SER A 24 -3.14 6.63 7.80
CA SER A 24 -2.49 7.91 7.98
C SER A 24 -0.97 7.75 7.92
N LEU A 25 -0.25 8.82 7.61
CA LEU A 25 1.23 8.77 7.63
C LEU A 25 1.77 8.55 9.05
N ASP A 26 1.02 9.01 10.08
CA ASP A 26 1.37 8.77 11.48
C ASP A 26 1.28 7.29 11.84
N ASP A 27 0.15 6.65 11.51
CA ASP A 27 -0.05 5.23 11.80
C ASP A 27 0.98 4.38 11.07
N LEU A 28 1.22 4.68 9.78
CA LEU A 28 2.25 3.98 9.00
C LEU A 28 3.64 4.18 9.62
N LYS A 29 4.01 5.40 10.02
CA LYS A 29 5.28 5.67 10.68
C LYS A 29 5.44 4.87 11.97
N ASN A 30 4.42 4.86 12.82
CA ASN A 30 4.44 4.12 14.09
C ASN A 30 4.63 2.61 13.87
N GLU A 31 3.99 2.07 12.84
CA GLU A 31 4.18 0.66 12.47
C GLU A 31 5.61 0.39 11.96
N LEU A 32 6.13 1.23 11.08
CA LEU A 32 7.48 1.08 10.52
C LEU A 32 8.58 1.21 11.58
N LEU A 33 8.37 1.95 12.65
CA LEU A 33 9.32 2.05 13.78
C LEU A 33 9.54 0.70 14.49
N SER A 34 8.58 -0.22 14.41
CA SER A 34 8.69 -1.56 15.00
C SER A 34 9.29 -2.61 14.06
N VAL A 35 9.61 -2.23 12.82
CA VAL A 35 10.15 -3.15 11.81
C VAL A 35 11.67 -3.21 11.93
N ASP A 36 12.18 -4.39 12.22
CA ASP A 36 13.61 -4.68 12.14
C ASP A 36 14.03 -4.93 10.69
N GLY A 37 15.28 -4.53 10.37
CA GLY A 37 15.85 -4.73 9.05
C GLY A 37 15.61 -3.55 8.10
N ARG A 38 16.03 -3.71 6.85
CA ARG A 38 15.95 -2.69 5.82
C ARG A 38 14.54 -2.54 5.28
N ILE A 39 14.04 -1.32 5.24
CA ILE A 39 12.71 -0.97 4.70
C ILE A 39 12.90 -0.25 3.37
N ILE A 40 12.29 -0.77 2.31
CA ILE A 40 12.27 -0.12 0.99
C ILE A 40 10.86 0.37 0.71
N ILE A 41 10.71 1.67 0.47
CA ILE A 41 9.44 2.30 0.16
C ILE A 41 9.35 2.47 -1.36
N ALA A 42 8.31 1.90 -1.98
CA ALA A 42 8.06 1.94 -3.42
C ALA A 42 6.61 2.37 -3.70
N GLY A 43 6.35 2.85 -4.90
CA GLY A 43 5.05 3.35 -5.35
C GLY A 43 5.02 4.87 -5.47
N ASP A 44 3.89 5.40 -5.89
CA ASP A 44 3.66 6.83 -6.10
C ASP A 44 3.61 7.63 -4.78
N GLY A 45 3.26 6.98 -3.66
CA GLY A 45 3.30 7.54 -2.32
C GLY A 45 4.69 7.65 -1.70
N THR A 46 5.77 7.18 -2.36
CA THR A 46 7.12 7.11 -1.79
C THR A 46 7.64 8.47 -1.32
N ASP A 47 7.54 9.50 -2.17
CA ASP A 47 8.15 10.80 -1.87
C ASP A 47 7.49 11.47 -0.67
N ILE A 48 6.17 11.41 -0.58
CA ILE A 48 5.44 11.98 0.57
C ILE A 48 5.73 11.18 1.85
N THR A 49 5.83 9.86 1.75
CA THR A 49 6.12 8.99 2.90
C THR A 49 7.54 9.22 3.39
N CYS A 50 8.55 9.17 2.52
CA CYS A 50 9.94 9.42 2.89
C CYS A 50 10.14 10.82 3.49
N LYS A 51 9.49 11.84 2.92
CA LYS A 51 9.52 13.19 3.47
C LYS A 51 8.92 13.26 4.88
N TYR A 52 7.84 12.52 5.11
CA TYR A 52 7.12 12.52 6.38
C TYR A 52 7.89 11.79 7.49
N ILE A 53 8.42 10.60 7.20
CA ILE A 53 9.21 9.82 8.17
C ILE A 53 10.56 10.48 8.47
N GLY A 54 11.11 11.26 7.50
CA GLY A 54 12.37 11.97 7.64
C GLY A 54 13.51 11.05 8.10
N ASN A 55 14.27 11.50 9.09
CA ASN A 55 15.39 10.75 9.67
C ASN A 55 14.99 9.90 10.90
N GLU A 56 13.70 9.82 11.22
CA GLU A 56 13.24 9.09 12.40
C GLU A 56 13.34 7.57 12.21
N ILE A 57 13.21 7.09 10.96
CA ILE A 57 13.33 5.68 10.61
C ILE A 57 14.60 5.51 9.75
N LYS A 58 15.72 5.30 10.43
CA LYS A 58 17.06 5.27 9.79
C LYS A 58 17.28 4.12 8.82
N ASN A 59 16.52 3.04 8.95
CA ASN A 59 16.58 1.84 8.12
C ASN A 59 15.59 1.88 6.95
N ALA A 60 14.86 3.00 6.75
CA ALA A 60 13.93 3.18 5.66
C ALA A 60 14.54 4.04 4.54
N GLU A 61 14.36 3.61 3.31
CA GLU A 61 14.83 4.32 2.12
C GLU A 61 13.85 4.19 0.95
N SER A 62 13.93 5.13 0.02
CA SER A 62 13.21 5.06 -1.25
C SER A 62 13.77 3.96 -2.14
N ALA A 63 12.90 3.24 -2.83
CA ALA A 63 13.32 2.39 -3.94
C ALA A 63 14.10 3.21 -5.00
N PRO A 64 15.03 2.57 -5.73
CA PRO A 64 15.71 3.21 -6.85
C PRO A 64 14.73 3.83 -7.82
N VAL A 65 15.06 4.98 -8.40
CA VAL A 65 14.17 5.77 -9.28
C VAL A 65 13.57 4.93 -10.42
N ASN A 66 14.36 4.02 -10.98
CA ASN A 66 13.93 3.13 -12.04
C ASN A 66 13.02 1.97 -11.59
N LEU A 67 12.85 1.75 -10.29
CA LEU A 67 12.00 0.70 -9.71
C LEU A 67 10.92 1.26 -8.77
N LYS A 68 10.90 2.56 -8.55
CA LYS A 68 10.02 3.22 -7.60
C LYS A 68 8.54 3.16 -8.02
N TYR A 69 8.27 3.36 -9.31
CA TYR A 69 6.91 3.44 -9.82
C TYR A 69 6.40 2.11 -10.39
N GLN A 70 5.09 1.98 -10.42
CA GLN A 70 4.40 0.83 -11.00
C GLN A 70 4.76 0.68 -12.49
N ARG A 71 4.88 -0.58 -12.92
CA ARG A 71 5.16 -0.94 -14.30
C ARG A 71 4.19 -2.01 -14.77
N ALA A 72 3.67 -1.87 -15.98
CA ALA A 72 2.82 -2.87 -16.60
C ALA A 72 3.52 -4.24 -16.69
N SER A 73 4.83 -4.26 -16.95
CA SER A 73 5.62 -5.50 -16.99
C SER A 73 5.65 -6.21 -15.62
N SER A 74 5.79 -5.46 -14.52
CA SER A 74 5.76 -6.05 -13.17
C SER A 74 4.39 -6.60 -12.83
N THR A 75 3.32 -5.88 -13.20
CA THR A 75 1.94 -6.36 -13.06
C THR A 75 1.71 -7.62 -13.85
N ALA A 76 2.23 -7.70 -15.09
CA ALA A 76 2.11 -8.88 -15.93
C ALA A 76 2.82 -10.11 -15.33
N LEU A 77 4.00 -9.93 -14.72
CA LEU A 77 4.71 -11.02 -14.04
C LEU A 77 3.90 -11.59 -12.86
N VAL A 78 3.36 -10.71 -12.01
CA VAL A 78 2.50 -11.12 -10.90
C VAL A 78 1.24 -11.82 -11.41
N ALA A 79 0.59 -11.27 -12.45
CA ALA A 79 -0.59 -11.88 -13.05
C ALA A 79 -0.28 -13.27 -13.62
N PHE A 80 0.88 -13.47 -14.23
CA PHE A 80 1.32 -14.75 -14.75
C PHE A 80 1.48 -15.80 -13.63
N GLU A 81 2.08 -15.42 -12.50
CA GLU A 81 2.16 -16.30 -11.33
C GLU A 81 0.77 -16.65 -10.77
N MET A 82 -0.13 -15.66 -10.69
CA MET A 82 -1.51 -15.87 -10.23
C MET A 82 -2.25 -16.87 -11.15
N ILE A 83 -2.09 -16.75 -12.48
CA ILE A 83 -2.68 -17.69 -13.46
C ILE A 83 -2.16 -19.12 -13.23
N ASN A 84 -0.85 -19.27 -13.08
CA ASN A 84 -0.23 -20.58 -12.84
C ASN A 84 -0.69 -21.23 -11.53
N ASN A 85 -1.08 -20.42 -10.55
CA ASN A 85 -1.60 -20.86 -9.26
C ASN A 85 -3.14 -21.02 -9.25
N GLY A 86 -3.82 -20.88 -10.41
CA GLY A 86 -5.28 -20.96 -10.51
C GLY A 86 -6.04 -19.79 -9.86
N GLN A 87 -5.36 -18.69 -9.56
CA GLN A 87 -5.93 -17.49 -8.94
C GLN A 87 -6.50 -16.54 -10.00
N THR A 88 -7.47 -17.05 -10.77
CA THR A 88 -8.14 -16.27 -11.82
C THR A 88 -9.61 -16.08 -11.48
N VAL A 89 -10.18 -15.00 -11.97
CA VAL A 89 -11.61 -14.68 -11.87
C VAL A 89 -12.17 -14.37 -13.24
N SER A 90 -13.47 -14.53 -13.41
CA SER A 90 -14.15 -14.12 -14.64
C SER A 90 -14.22 -12.61 -14.77
N ALA A 91 -14.48 -12.09 -15.97
CA ALA A 91 -14.64 -10.66 -16.21
C ALA A 91 -15.81 -10.05 -15.40
N GLN A 92 -16.85 -10.85 -15.10
CA GLN A 92 -17.97 -10.41 -14.26
C GLN A 92 -17.62 -10.33 -12.78
N GLU A 93 -16.68 -11.13 -12.32
CA GLU A 93 -16.25 -11.17 -10.90
C GLU A 93 -15.12 -10.18 -10.61
N LEU A 94 -14.43 -9.70 -11.64
CA LEU A 94 -13.34 -8.75 -11.49
C LEU A 94 -13.90 -7.38 -11.04
N MET A 95 -13.71 -7.07 -9.77
CA MET A 95 -14.17 -5.82 -9.16
C MET A 95 -12.98 -5.02 -8.63
N PRO A 96 -12.98 -3.68 -8.78
CA PRO A 96 -11.98 -2.85 -8.13
C PRO A 96 -12.15 -2.86 -6.60
N VAL A 97 -11.03 -2.90 -5.88
CA VAL A 97 -11.03 -2.81 -4.41
C VAL A 97 -10.97 -1.34 -3.99
N TYR A 98 -12.09 -0.82 -3.49
CA TYR A 98 -12.17 0.55 -2.99
C TYR A 98 -11.83 0.58 -1.49
N LEU A 99 -10.59 0.91 -1.15
CA LEU A 99 -10.11 1.01 0.23
C LEU A 99 -10.61 2.28 0.95
N ARG A 100 -11.14 3.23 0.19
CA ARG A 100 -11.66 4.50 0.71
C ARG A 100 -13.06 4.76 0.21
N LEU A 101 -13.95 5.16 1.10
CA LEU A 101 -15.31 5.57 0.72
C LEU A 101 -15.25 6.75 -0.27
N PRO A 102 -16.16 6.81 -1.26
CA PRO A 102 -16.32 7.96 -2.14
C PRO A 102 -16.44 9.27 -1.35
N GLN A 103 -15.97 10.38 -1.93
CA GLN A 103 -16.00 11.68 -1.26
C GLN A 103 -17.42 12.06 -0.79
N ALA A 104 -18.41 11.86 -1.63
CA ALA A 104 -19.80 12.14 -1.30
C ALA A 104 -20.27 11.37 -0.04
N GLN A 105 -19.91 10.09 0.07
CA GLN A 105 -20.25 9.27 1.24
C GLN A 105 -19.54 9.76 2.51
N ARG A 106 -18.29 10.19 2.40
CA ARG A 106 -17.52 10.75 3.52
C ARG A 106 -18.12 12.07 3.99
N GLU A 107 -18.54 12.93 3.07
CA GLU A 107 -19.19 14.21 3.38
C GLU A 107 -20.56 13.99 4.01
N LEU A 108 -21.32 13.02 3.50
CA LEU A 108 -22.60 12.64 4.09
C LEU A 108 -22.42 12.13 5.52
N ASN A 109 -21.46 11.24 5.76
CA ASN A 109 -21.17 10.71 7.09
C ASN A 109 -20.75 11.82 8.08
N LYS A 110 -19.96 12.82 7.62
CA LYS A 110 -19.59 13.99 8.43
C LYS A 110 -20.84 14.83 8.81
N LYS A 111 -21.76 15.05 7.85
CA LYS A 111 -22.99 15.80 8.10
C LYS A 111 -23.94 15.08 9.06
N LEU A 112 -24.03 13.76 8.97
CA LEU A 112 -24.86 12.93 9.84
C LEU A 112 -24.25 12.78 11.23
N GLY A 113 -22.92 12.57 11.35
CA GLY A 113 -22.21 12.50 12.63
C GLY A 113 -22.14 13.83 13.40
N GLY A 114 -22.32 14.98 12.73
CA GLY A 114 -22.41 16.30 13.35
C GLY A 114 -23.82 16.66 13.87
N ARG A 115 -24.82 15.80 13.68
CA ARG A 115 -26.20 16.02 14.16
C ARG A 115 -26.54 15.35 15.48
N THR A 116 -25.59 14.63 16.07
CA THR A 116 -25.72 14.04 17.42
C THR A 116 -24.96 14.92 18.43
N LYS A 117 -25.57 16.07 18.79
CA LYS A 117 -25.35 16.81 20.03
C LYS A 117 -26.69 17.32 20.52
#